data_72f0e99e77c9ca0cc305b310920c1cc6
#
_entry.id   72f0e99e77c9ca0cc305b310920c1cc6
#
_cell.length_a   1.000
_cell.length_b   1.000
_cell.length_c   1.000
_cell.angle_alpha   90.00
_cell.angle_beta   90.00
_cell.angle_gamma   90.00
#
_symmetry.space_group_name_H-M   'P 1'
#
loop_
_entity.id
_entity.type
_entity.pdbx_description
1 polymer ?
#
loop_
_entity_poly.entity_id
_entity_poly.type
_entity_poly.pdbx_seq_one_letter_code
_entity_poly.pdbx_strand_id
1 'polypeptide(L)'
;MSNGFFKGIAPKSDIVSLKVLDKRGIGKEDNVISGIWWIIDNGKKYNIKVVNISFGTFNKEGNNKKLIEAVELLWDMGYVIIAAAGNNGPEYGTVSIPGSSKKIITVGALDDNIKMIVNGRITKNYSGRGPTKECVQKPDILAPANGIYSCSNGIKSGYSYVPKSGTSMATPIVSGVICMILGINKEMSNIQCKKLIRDTAIDLKMEGNRQGWGKINPEKMVNFCKK
;
A
#
# COMPACT_ATOMS: atom_id res chain seq x y z
N MET A 1 13.52 15.90 -0.79
CA MET A 1 14.63 15.28 -1.54
C MET A 1 15.66 14.80 -0.53
N SER A 2 16.18 13.61 -0.70
CA SER A 2 16.94 12.88 0.34
C SER A 2 18.42 13.27 0.40
N ASN A 3 18.84 14.49 0.22
CA ASN A 3 20.27 14.93 0.31
C ASN A 3 21.34 13.83 0.10
N GLY A 4 21.04 12.78 -0.68
CA GLY A 4 21.92 11.66 -1.00
C GLY A 4 22.01 10.53 0.03
N PHE A 5 21.56 10.70 1.29
CA PHE A 5 21.69 9.67 2.34
C PHE A 5 20.68 8.53 2.22
N PHE A 6 19.41 8.84 1.91
CA PHE A 6 18.38 7.83 1.67
C PHE A 6 17.75 8.06 0.29
N LYS A 7 18.01 7.15 -0.65
CA LYS A 7 17.35 7.17 -1.94
C LYS A 7 16.00 6.46 -1.82
N GLY A 8 14.94 7.04 -2.39
CA GLY A 8 13.66 6.34 -2.57
C GLY A 8 13.83 5.13 -3.49
N ILE A 9 12.88 4.19 -3.43
CA ILE A 9 12.89 2.97 -4.27
C ILE A 9 12.78 3.32 -5.76
N ALA A 10 11.99 4.35 -6.11
CA ALA A 10 11.88 4.89 -7.45
C ALA A 10 12.31 6.37 -7.47
N PRO A 11 13.61 6.67 -7.40
CA PRO A 11 14.12 8.03 -7.17
C PRO A 11 13.89 9.00 -8.34
N LYS A 12 13.52 8.49 -9.51
CA LYS A 12 13.19 9.28 -10.72
C LYS A 12 11.70 9.49 -10.94
N SER A 13 10.85 8.99 -10.04
CA SER A 13 9.40 9.17 -10.14
C SER A 13 9.01 10.54 -9.58
N ASP A 14 8.11 11.22 -10.29
CA ASP A 14 7.40 12.38 -9.78
C ASP A 14 6.34 11.97 -8.77
N ILE A 15 6.02 12.85 -7.82
CA ILE A 15 5.03 12.61 -6.77
C ILE A 15 3.97 13.70 -6.81
N VAL A 16 2.72 13.28 -6.97
CA VAL A 16 1.54 14.12 -6.74
C VAL A 16 1.00 13.79 -5.34
N SER A 17 1.00 14.76 -4.44
CA SER A 17 0.53 14.58 -3.07
C SER A 17 -0.86 15.15 -2.90
N LEU A 18 -1.83 14.29 -2.60
CA LEU A 18 -3.21 14.66 -2.27
C LEU A 18 -3.39 14.59 -0.74
N LYS A 19 -3.51 15.75 -0.10
CA LYS A 19 -3.69 15.83 1.34
C LYS A 19 -5.16 15.62 1.72
N VAL A 20 -5.49 14.36 2.04
CA VAL A 20 -6.84 13.92 2.44
C VAL A 20 -6.98 13.72 3.96
N LEU A 21 -5.87 13.75 4.70
CA LEU A 21 -5.83 13.63 6.15
C LEU A 21 -5.39 14.94 6.81
N ASP A 22 -5.90 15.19 8.02
CA ASP A 22 -5.50 16.35 8.84
C ASP A 22 -4.10 16.16 9.47
N LYS A 23 -3.68 17.15 10.29
CA LYS A 23 -2.39 17.11 11.02
C LYS A 23 -2.26 15.97 12.04
N ARG A 24 -3.37 15.34 12.42
CA ARG A 24 -3.41 14.19 13.34
C ARG A 24 -3.45 12.84 12.58
N GLY A 25 -3.48 12.87 11.24
CA GLY A 25 -3.61 11.68 10.40
C GLY A 25 -5.05 11.16 10.34
N ILE A 26 -6.04 11.99 10.68
CA ILE A 26 -7.46 11.66 10.63
C ILE A 26 -8.06 12.28 9.38
N GLY A 27 -8.90 11.55 8.66
CA GLY A 27 -9.63 12.03 7.49
C GLY A 27 -11.05 11.50 7.46
N LYS A 28 -11.93 12.26 6.81
CA LYS A 28 -13.28 11.80 6.48
C LYS A 28 -13.24 11.03 5.16
N GLU A 29 -14.12 10.05 5.02
CA GLU A 29 -14.25 9.26 3.78
C GLU A 29 -14.47 10.17 2.56
N ASP A 30 -15.31 11.19 2.69
CA ASP A 30 -15.60 12.15 1.62
C ASP A 30 -14.34 12.88 1.11
N ASN A 31 -13.38 13.21 2.00
CA ASN A 31 -12.11 13.82 1.59
C ASN A 31 -11.28 12.87 0.73
N VAL A 32 -11.28 11.59 1.08
CA VAL A 32 -10.57 10.56 0.30
C VAL A 32 -11.23 10.37 -1.06
N ILE A 33 -12.56 10.30 -1.09
CA ILE A 33 -13.36 10.19 -2.31
C ILE A 33 -13.13 11.43 -3.19
N SER A 34 -13.11 12.64 -2.63
CA SER A 34 -12.78 13.86 -3.37
C SER A 34 -11.37 13.82 -3.98
N GLY A 35 -10.38 13.25 -3.26
CA GLY A 35 -9.05 13.01 -3.80
C GLY A 35 -9.05 12.02 -4.96
N ILE A 36 -9.89 10.98 -4.90
CA ILE A 36 -10.06 10.02 -5.99
C ILE A 36 -10.67 10.68 -7.23
N TRP A 37 -11.72 11.49 -7.05
CA TRP A 37 -12.32 12.27 -8.15
C TRP A 37 -11.31 13.22 -8.79
N TRP A 38 -10.47 13.89 -7.98
CA TRP A 38 -9.41 14.72 -8.52
C TRP A 38 -8.42 13.90 -9.40
N ILE A 39 -8.10 12.65 -9.04
CA ILE A 39 -7.27 11.77 -9.87
C ILE A 39 -7.98 11.42 -11.18
N ILE A 40 -9.27 11.16 -11.14
CA ILE A 40 -10.08 10.88 -12.34
C ILE A 40 -9.99 12.04 -13.33
N ASP A 41 -10.15 13.28 -12.85
CA ASP A 41 -10.15 14.48 -13.67
C ASP A 41 -8.75 14.88 -14.16
N ASN A 42 -7.72 14.67 -13.35
CA ASN A 42 -6.39 15.22 -13.60
C ASN A 42 -5.31 14.15 -13.86
N GLY A 43 -5.57 12.89 -13.60
CA GLY A 43 -4.55 11.83 -13.62
C GLY A 43 -3.85 11.68 -14.97
N LYS A 44 -4.57 11.85 -16.08
CA LYS A 44 -3.98 11.84 -17.42
C LYS A 44 -3.06 13.03 -17.64
N LYS A 45 -3.46 14.23 -17.21
CA LYS A 45 -2.66 15.47 -17.31
C LYS A 45 -1.32 15.35 -16.61
N TYR A 46 -1.30 14.71 -15.43
CA TYR A 46 -0.09 14.51 -14.62
C TYR A 46 0.58 13.15 -14.86
N ASN A 47 0.12 12.39 -15.86
CA ASN A 47 0.63 11.04 -16.18
C ASN A 47 0.70 10.13 -14.94
N ILE A 48 -0.30 10.20 -14.05
CA ILE A 48 -0.38 9.33 -12.88
C ILE A 48 -0.57 7.88 -13.35
N LYS A 49 0.24 6.96 -12.83
CA LYS A 49 0.16 5.52 -13.12
C LYS A 49 -0.13 4.71 -11.87
N VAL A 50 0.41 5.13 -10.72
CA VAL A 50 0.35 4.41 -9.45
C VAL A 50 -0.29 5.30 -8.39
N VAL A 51 -1.24 4.75 -7.66
CA VAL A 51 -1.90 5.42 -6.53
C VAL A 51 -1.60 4.65 -5.26
N ASN A 52 -0.93 5.30 -4.30
CA ASN A 52 -0.58 4.74 -3.00
C ASN A 52 -1.56 5.21 -1.93
N ILE A 53 -2.21 4.27 -1.25
CA ILE A 53 -3.15 4.54 -0.15
C ILE A 53 -2.63 3.87 1.12
N SER A 54 -1.76 4.57 1.84
CA SER A 54 -1.10 4.07 3.07
C SER A 54 -1.91 4.33 4.34
N PHE A 55 -3.21 4.43 4.24
CA PHE A 55 -4.15 4.56 5.35
C PHE A 55 -5.37 3.68 5.09
N GLY A 56 -6.21 3.53 6.10
CA GLY A 56 -7.45 2.81 5.96
C GLY A 56 -8.32 2.94 7.19
N THR A 57 -9.56 2.53 7.06
CA THR A 57 -10.51 2.42 8.16
C THR A 57 -10.85 0.96 8.41
N PHE A 58 -11.06 0.63 9.68
CA PHE A 58 -11.55 -0.67 10.08
C PHE A 58 -12.91 -0.49 10.77
N ASN A 59 -13.97 -0.77 10.05
CA ASN A 59 -15.32 -0.72 10.58
C ASN A 59 -15.95 -2.12 10.48
N LYS A 60 -16.26 -2.73 11.62
CA LYS A 60 -16.91 -4.05 11.69
C LYS A 60 -18.32 -4.03 11.11
N GLU A 61 -19.00 -2.90 11.18
CA GLU A 61 -20.38 -2.73 10.69
C GLU A 61 -20.47 -2.43 9.18
N GLY A 62 -19.37 -2.05 8.57
CA GLY A 62 -19.10 -2.20 7.14
C GLY A 62 -19.88 -1.34 6.16
N ASN A 63 -20.01 -0.04 6.37
CA ASN A 63 -20.73 0.82 5.40
C ASN A 63 -19.82 1.69 4.49
N ASN A 64 -18.57 1.25 4.24
CA ASN A 64 -17.62 1.99 3.40
C ASN A 64 -17.62 1.49 1.95
N LYS A 65 -18.80 1.12 1.44
CA LYS A 65 -18.99 0.64 0.07
C LYS A 65 -18.54 1.67 -0.95
N LYS A 66 -18.85 2.96 -0.71
CA LYS A 66 -18.46 4.07 -1.58
C LYS A 66 -16.95 4.17 -1.82
N LEU A 67 -16.12 3.98 -0.77
CA LEU A 67 -14.67 4.04 -0.91
C LEU A 67 -14.13 2.84 -1.69
N ILE A 68 -14.70 1.65 -1.50
CA ILE A 68 -14.33 0.47 -2.30
C ILE A 68 -14.70 0.70 -3.77
N GLU A 69 -15.92 1.14 -4.06
CA GLU A 69 -16.37 1.44 -5.42
C GLU A 69 -15.48 2.51 -6.09
N ALA A 70 -15.10 3.54 -5.36
CA ALA A 70 -14.24 4.61 -5.88
C ALA A 70 -12.83 4.11 -6.24
N VAL A 71 -12.18 3.29 -5.40
CA VAL A 71 -10.87 2.74 -5.73
C VAL A 71 -10.95 1.68 -6.83
N GLU A 72 -12.03 0.93 -6.91
CA GLU A 72 -12.26 -0.04 -7.99
C GLU A 72 -12.52 0.65 -9.33
N LEU A 73 -13.20 1.81 -9.33
CA LEU A 73 -13.35 2.64 -10.52
C LEU A 73 -11.99 3.11 -11.05
N LEU A 74 -11.09 3.63 -10.18
CA LEU A 74 -9.73 3.98 -10.60
C LEU A 74 -8.97 2.77 -11.15
N TRP A 75 -9.15 1.60 -10.53
CA TRP A 75 -8.54 0.37 -11.04
C TRP A 75 -9.04 0.02 -12.44
N ASP A 76 -10.35 0.11 -12.68
CA ASP A 76 -10.97 -0.15 -13.98
C ASP A 76 -10.54 0.86 -15.05
N MET A 77 -10.18 2.08 -14.63
CA MET A 77 -9.58 3.11 -15.50
C MET A 77 -8.09 2.85 -15.83
N GLY A 78 -7.49 1.78 -15.29
CA GLY A 78 -6.12 1.35 -15.58
C GLY A 78 -5.05 1.83 -14.59
N TYR A 79 -5.40 2.56 -13.53
CA TYR A 79 -4.44 2.94 -12.48
C TYR A 79 -4.03 1.73 -11.64
N VAL A 80 -2.75 1.64 -11.27
CA VAL A 80 -2.29 0.64 -10.29
C VAL A 80 -2.57 1.18 -8.88
N ILE A 81 -3.57 0.62 -8.21
CA ILE A 81 -3.95 1.03 -6.87
C ILE A 81 -3.32 0.09 -5.86
N ILE A 82 -2.58 0.65 -4.90
CA ILE A 82 -1.87 -0.11 -3.87
C ILE A 82 -2.30 0.43 -2.50
N ALA A 83 -2.85 -0.44 -1.64
CA ALA A 83 -3.38 -0.06 -0.34
C ALA A 83 -2.79 -0.88 0.81
N ALA A 84 -2.75 -0.30 2.00
CA ALA A 84 -2.32 -0.98 3.21
C ALA A 84 -3.37 -2.00 3.68
N ALA A 85 -2.92 -3.15 4.19
CA ALA A 85 -3.80 -4.13 4.83
C ALA A 85 -4.37 -3.63 6.17
N GLY A 86 -3.76 -2.60 6.76
CA GLY A 86 -4.10 -2.12 8.10
C GLY A 86 -3.33 -2.84 9.21
N ASN A 87 -3.46 -2.31 10.43
CA ASN A 87 -2.69 -2.78 11.58
C ASN A 87 -3.60 -3.34 12.69
N ASN A 88 -4.71 -3.97 12.30
CA ASN A 88 -5.74 -4.48 13.23
C ASN A 88 -5.64 -6.01 13.45
N GLY A 89 -4.56 -6.66 12.92
CA GLY A 89 -4.28 -8.06 13.21
C GLY A 89 -3.93 -8.31 14.69
N PRO A 90 -3.72 -9.57 15.05
CA PRO A 90 -3.49 -10.76 14.21
C PRO A 90 -4.75 -11.53 13.79
N GLU A 91 -5.92 -11.15 14.24
CA GLU A 91 -7.15 -11.88 13.98
C GLU A 91 -7.53 -11.89 12.50
N TYR A 92 -8.29 -12.89 12.06
CA TYR A 92 -8.86 -12.95 10.73
C TYR A 92 -9.94 -11.88 10.51
N GLY A 93 -10.15 -11.50 9.25
CA GLY A 93 -11.16 -10.51 8.89
C GLY A 93 -10.79 -9.08 9.30
N THR A 94 -9.51 -8.80 9.53
CA THR A 94 -9.02 -7.51 10.05
C THR A 94 -8.40 -6.60 8.98
N VAL A 95 -8.53 -6.96 7.71
CA VAL A 95 -8.05 -6.12 6.61
C VAL A 95 -8.86 -4.82 6.55
N SER A 96 -8.14 -3.70 6.55
CA SER A 96 -8.74 -2.36 6.48
C SER A 96 -9.28 -2.04 5.08
N ILE A 97 -10.26 -1.16 5.01
CA ILE A 97 -10.79 -0.58 3.79
C ILE A 97 -9.91 0.63 3.39
N PRO A 98 -9.49 0.80 2.12
CA PRO A 98 -9.93 0.07 0.93
C PRO A 98 -9.15 -1.21 0.60
N GLY A 99 -8.16 -1.62 1.42
CA GLY A 99 -7.35 -2.81 1.18
C GLY A 99 -8.15 -4.12 1.08
N SER A 100 -9.40 -4.15 1.57
CA SER A 100 -10.30 -5.29 1.42
C SER A 100 -10.86 -5.48 0.01
N SER A 101 -10.72 -4.50 -0.90
CA SER A 101 -11.16 -4.65 -2.29
C SER A 101 -10.47 -5.81 -2.98
N LYS A 102 -11.22 -6.61 -3.72
CA LYS A 102 -10.71 -7.76 -4.50
C LYS A 102 -9.84 -7.34 -5.69
N LYS A 103 -10.06 -6.14 -6.23
CA LYS A 103 -9.38 -5.68 -7.45
C LYS A 103 -7.97 -5.16 -7.17
N ILE A 104 -7.82 -4.27 -6.20
CA ILE A 104 -6.58 -3.54 -5.95
C ILE A 104 -5.49 -4.42 -5.30
N ILE A 105 -4.26 -3.93 -5.25
CA ILE A 105 -3.14 -4.61 -4.60
C ILE A 105 -3.11 -4.20 -3.13
N THR A 106 -3.18 -5.20 -2.24
CA THR A 106 -3.17 -4.97 -0.78
C THR A 106 -1.88 -5.48 -0.18
N VAL A 107 -1.22 -4.62 0.59
CA VAL A 107 0.11 -4.88 1.14
C VAL A 107 0.05 -5.10 2.64
N GLY A 108 0.52 -6.26 3.08
CA GLY A 108 0.73 -6.61 4.49
C GLY A 108 2.17 -6.38 4.93
N ALA A 109 2.40 -6.48 6.24
CA ALA A 109 3.71 -6.37 6.84
C ALA A 109 4.42 -7.73 6.87
N LEU A 110 5.67 -7.75 6.37
CA LEU A 110 6.52 -8.96 6.37
C LEU A 110 7.04 -9.28 7.78
N ASP A 111 7.42 -8.25 8.51
CA ASP A 111 8.19 -8.29 9.76
C ASP A 111 7.36 -7.75 10.95
N ASP A 112 6.09 -8.16 11.03
CA ASP A 112 5.13 -7.73 12.04
C ASP A 112 5.22 -8.49 13.39
N ASN A 113 6.19 -9.38 13.55
CA ASN A 113 6.40 -10.18 14.74
C ASN A 113 6.99 -9.40 15.93
N ILE A 114 7.20 -8.12 15.80
CA ILE A 114 7.66 -7.22 16.85
C ILE A 114 6.49 -6.57 17.58
N LYS A 115 6.75 -6.11 18.80
CA LYS A 115 5.79 -5.31 19.57
C LYS A 115 5.68 -3.90 18.97
N MET A 116 4.48 -3.46 18.69
CA MET A 116 4.17 -2.12 18.20
C MET A 116 2.97 -1.54 18.96
N ILE A 117 2.93 -0.22 19.14
CA ILE A 117 1.76 0.45 19.71
C ILE A 117 0.83 0.82 18.53
N VAL A 118 -0.36 0.23 18.52
CA VAL A 118 -1.43 0.53 17.56
C VAL A 118 -2.66 0.97 18.34
N ASN A 119 -3.16 2.17 18.06
CA ASN A 119 -4.32 2.74 18.76
C ASN A 119 -4.20 2.68 20.29
N GLY A 120 -3.00 2.96 20.85
CA GLY A 120 -2.72 2.95 22.28
C GLY A 120 -2.56 1.55 22.90
N ARG A 121 -2.61 0.47 22.12
CA ARG A 121 -2.41 -0.90 22.58
C ARG A 121 -1.10 -1.47 22.05
N ILE A 122 -0.36 -2.17 22.91
CA ILE A 122 0.81 -2.95 22.48
C ILE A 122 0.28 -4.19 21.75
N THR A 123 0.63 -4.32 20.48
CA THR A 123 0.25 -5.47 19.65
C THR A 123 1.47 -6.08 18.99
N LYS A 124 1.37 -7.36 18.65
CA LYS A 124 2.35 -8.13 17.90
C LYS A 124 1.62 -8.81 16.74
N ASN A 125 2.29 -9.03 15.62
CA ASN A 125 1.67 -9.58 14.42
C ASN A 125 0.49 -8.71 13.95
N TYR A 126 0.70 -7.42 13.90
CA TYR A 126 -0.34 -6.40 13.71
C TYR A 126 -0.93 -6.34 12.30
N SER A 127 -0.27 -6.90 11.30
CA SER A 127 -0.73 -6.83 9.91
C SER A 127 -2.16 -7.36 9.77
N GLY A 128 -3.01 -6.62 9.08
CA GLY A 128 -4.38 -7.04 8.79
C GLY A 128 -4.40 -8.33 7.98
N ARG A 129 -5.31 -9.25 8.33
CA ARG A 129 -5.44 -10.59 7.75
C ARG A 129 -6.83 -10.83 7.20
N GLY A 130 -6.88 -11.50 6.05
CA GLY A 130 -8.11 -12.02 5.48
C GLY A 130 -8.69 -13.21 6.25
N PRO A 131 -9.72 -13.85 5.72
CA PRO A 131 -10.42 -13.42 4.51
C PRO A 131 -11.22 -12.14 4.74
N THR A 132 -11.55 -11.43 3.65
CA THR A 132 -12.49 -10.32 3.72
C THR A 132 -13.92 -10.83 3.95
N LYS A 133 -14.89 -9.92 4.18
CA LYS A 133 -16.32 -10.28 4.27
C LYS A 133 -16.85 -11.00 3.03
N GLU A 134 -16.24 -10.72 1.86
CA GLU A 134 -16.54 -11.38 0.59
C GLU A 134 -15.71 -12.65 0.37
N CYS A 135 -15.13 -13.22 1.42
CA CYS A 135 -14.28 -14.41 1.39
C CYS A 135 -13.06 -14.29 0.47
N VAL A 136 -12.57 -13.06 0.24
CA VAL A 136 -11.35 -12.83 -0.56
C VAL A 136 -10.12 -12.95 0.34
N GLN A 137 -9.15 -13.76 -0.10
CA GLN A 137 -7.86 -13.87 0.56
C GLN A 137 -7.09 -12.53 0.44
N LYS A 138 -6.65 -11.98 1.57
CA LYS A 138 -5.85 -10.76 1.70
C LYS A 138 -4.87 -10.89 2.88
N PRO A 139 -3.72 -10.15 2.88
CA PRO A 139 -3.24 -9.25 1.83
C PRO A 139 -2.88 -10.00 0.53
N ASP A 140 -2.56 -9.27 -0.56
CA ASP A 140 -2.05 -9.89 -1.78
C ASP A 140 -0.56 -10.21 -1.65
N ILE A 141 0.23 -9.31 -1.01
CA ILE A 141 1.70 -9.39 -0.94
C ILE A 141 2.21 -8.82 0.37
N LEU A 142 3.36 -9.29 0.83
CA LEU A 142 4.07 -8.74 1.98
C LEU A 142 5.29 -7.93 1.54
N ALA A 143 5.56 -6.83 2.25
CA ALA A 143 6.79 -6.04 2.12
C ALA A 143 7.32 -5.64 3.50
N PRO A 144 8.61 -5.26 3.62
CA PRO A 144 9.18 -4.75 4.86
C PRO A 144 8.35 -3.60 5.42
N ALA A 145 8.09 -3.63 6.72
CA ALA A 145 7.15 -2.71 7.37
C ALA A 145 7.69 -2.11 8.67
N ASN A 146 8.81 -2.63 9.17
CA ASN A 146 9.33 -2.27 10.48
C ASN A 146 10.59 -1.43 10.42
N GLY A 147 10.64 -0.34 11.19
CA GLY A 147 11.79 0.53 11.25
C GLY A 147 12.15 1.20 9.93
N ILE A 148 11.17 1.43 9.05
CA ILE A 148 11.40 2.00 7.72
C ILE A 148 11.68 3.49 7.86
N TYR A 149 12.91 3.90 7.48
CA TYR A 149 13.32 5.29 7.46
C TYR A 149 12.69 6.04 6.29
N SER A 150 12.03 7.16 6.60
CA SER A 150 11.40 8.03 5.62
C SER A 150 11.51 9.49 6.04
N CYS A 151 11.23 10.41 5.11
CA CYS A 151 11.25 11.84 5.36
C CYS A 151 10.34 12.22 6.53
N SER A 152 10.85 13.03 7.44
CA SER A 152 10.09 13.67 8.51
C SER A 152 9.54 15.01 8.02
N ASN A 153 8.44 15.46 8.60
CA ASN A 153 7.96 16.84 8.40
C ASN A 153 8.83 17.89 9.10
N GLY A 154 9.90 17.48 9.80
CA GLY A 154 10.91 18.34 10.42
C GLY A 154 10.46 19.14 11.62
N ILE A 155 9.18 19.37 11.80
CA ILE A 155 8.63 20.38 12.75
C ILE A 155 8.74 19.92 14.21
N LYS A 156 8.75 18.62 14.48
CA LYS A 156 8.71 18.11 15.87
C LYS A 156 9.93 17.30 16.28
N SER A 157 10.67 16.72 15.35
CA SER A 157 11.75 15.79 15.66
C SER A 157 13.16 16.37 15.54
N GLY A 158 13.32 17.52 14.87
CA GLY A 158 14.63 18.08 14.52
C GLY A 158 15.41 17.22 13.51
N TYR A 159 14.87 16.07 13.10
CA TYR A 159 15.52 15.15 12.16
C TYR A 159 14.80 15.16 10.81
N SER A 160 15.60 15.14 9.72
CA SER A 160 15.07 15.05 8.35
C SER A 160 14.47 13.68 8.02
N TYR A 161 14.84 12.63 8.76
CA TYR A 161 14.38 11.25 8.60
C TYR A 161 14.04 10.62 9.93
N VAL A 162 12.98 9.84 9.96
CA VAL A 162 12.53 9.09 11.13
C VAL A 162 12.13 7.68 10.74
N PRO A 163 12.41 6.66 11.58
CA PRO A 163 11.89 5.32 11.36
C PRO A 163 10.41 5.26 11.77
N LYS A 164 9.62 4.57 10.96
CA LYS A 164 8.23 4.23 11.28
C LYS A 164 7.95 2.78 10.96
N SER A 165 6.94 2.21 11.62
CA SER A 165 6.50 0.83 11.41
C SER A 165 5.00 0.78 11.10
N GLY A 166 4.59 -0.24 10.34
CA GLY A 166 3.21 -0.45 9.95
C GLY A 166 3.04 -0.81 8.48
N THR A 167 1.90 -1.39 8.13
CA THR A 167 1.55 -1.68 6.74
C THR A 167 1.55 -0.43 5.86
N SER A 168 1.34 0.75 6.47
CA SER A 168 1.48 2.06 5.81
C SER A 168 2.89 2.33 5.29
N MET A 169 3.92 1.67 5.85
CA MET A 169 5.32 1.76 5.40
C MET A 169 5.63 0.70 4.34
N ALA A 170 5.01 -0.46 4.42
CA ALA A 170 5.13 -1.52 3.42
C ALA A 170 4.51 -1.12 2.06
N THR A 171 3.38 -0.43 2.09
CA THR A 171 2.63 -0.01 0.90
C THR A 171 3.44 0.82 -0.08
N PRO A 172 4.13 1.91 0.32
CA PRO A 172 4.95 2.71 -0.59
C PRO A 172 6.19 1.97 -1.11
N ILE A 173 6.67 0.94 -0.42
CA ILE A 173 7.74 0.07 -0.95
C ILE A 173 7.24 -0.65 -2.20
N VAL A 174 6.07 -1.26 -2.14
CA VAL A 174 5.45 -1.93 -3.30
C VAL A 174 5.13 -0.92 -4.40
N SER A 175 4.62 0.27 -4.03
CA SER A 175 4.35 1.34 -5.00
C SER A 175 5.61 1.78 -5.75
N GLY A 176 6.72 1.95 -5.03
CA GLY A 176 8.01 2.30 -5.62
C GLY A 176 8.53 1.19 -6.55
N VAL A 177 8.39 -0.07 -6.17
CA VAL A 177 8.77 -1.20 -7.04
C VAL A 177 7.94 -1.19 -8.33
N ILE A 178 6.63 -0.97 -8.24
CA ILE A 178 5.77 -0.88 -9.44
C ILE A 178 6.15 0.33 -10.30
N CYS A 179 6.47 1.48 -9.70
CA CYS A 179 6.97 2.63 -10.47
C CYS A 179 8.27 2.30 -11.24
N MET A 180 9.20 1.55 -10.63
CA MET A 180 10.40 1.08 -11.35
C MET A 180 10.04 0.16 -12.51
N ILE A 181 9.13 -0.78 -12.30
CA ILE A 181 8.67 -1.73 -13.34
C ILE A 181 8.03 -0.98 -14.51
N LEU A 182 7.14 -0.03 -14.23
CA LEU A 182 6.52 0.82 -15.25
C LEU A 182 7.54 1.75 -15.94
N GLY A 183 8.64 2.09 -15.29
CA GLY A 183 9.78 2.78 -15.91
C GLY A 183 10.54 1.92 -16.92
N ILE A 184 10.55 0.60 -16.75
CA ILE A 184 11.15 -0.36 -17.69
C ILE A 184 10.17 -0.71 -18.81
N ASN A 185 8.91 -0.99 -18.48
CA ASN A 185 7.86 -1.32 -19.43
C ASN A 185 6.63 -0.42 -19.19
N LYS A 186 6.56 0.68 -19.96
CA LYS A 186 5.52 1.72 -19.80
C LYS A 186 4.12 1.27 -20.20
N GLU A 187 4.03 0.23 -21.03
CA GLU A 187 2.76 -0.29 -21.56
C GLU A 187 2.15 -1.37 -20.67
N MET A 188 2.81 -1.75 -19.57
CA MET A 188 2.29 -2.75 -18.66
C MET A 188 1.02 -2.25 -17.97
N SER A 189 -0.07 -3.01 -18.10
CA SER A 189 -1.34 -2.70 -17.44
C SER A 189 -1.30 -2.98 -15.92
N ASN A 190 -2.26 -2.41 -15.18
CA ASN A 190 -2.43 -2.67 -13.75
C ASN A 190 -2.65 -4.17 -13.45
N ILE A 191 -3.40 -4.87 -14.31
CA ILE A 191 -3.61 -6.33 -14.20
C ILE A 191 -2.30 -7.08 -14.38
N GLN A 192 -1.48 -6.68 -15.37
CA GLN A 192 -0.16 -7.28 -15.59
C GLN A 192 0.79 -7.00 -14.43
N CYS A 193 0.77 -5.78 -13.87
CA CYS A 193 1.53 -5.44 -12.66
C CYS A 193 1.13 -6.35 -11.48
N LYS A 194 -0.16 -6.52 -11.23
CA LYS A 194 -0.67 -7.39 -10.15
C LYS A 194 -0.28 -8.85 -10.39
N LYS A 195 -0.39 -9.34 -11.63
CA LYS A 195 0.04 -10.69 -12.01
C LYS A 195 1.55 -10.88 -11.82
N LEU A 196 2.36 -9.90 -12.23
CA LEU A 196 3.82 -9.95 -12.07
C LEU A 196 4.22 -10.05 -10.60
N ILE A 197 3.58 -9.28 -9.70
CA ILE A 197 3.80 -9.40 -8.25
C ILE A 197 3.54 -10.84 -7.81
N ARG A 198 2.41 -11.43 -8.19
CA ARG A 198 2.03 -12.80 -7.83
C ARG A 198 3.05 -13.83 -8.32
N ASP A 199 3.38 -13.76 -9.61
CA ASP A 199 4.19 -14.79 -10.29
C ASP A 199 5.68 -14.72 -9.90
N THR A 200 6.10 -13.62 -9.27
CA THR A 200 7.48 -13.41 -8.80
C THR A 200 7.64 -13.45 -7.29
N ALA A 201 6.54 -13.46 -6.52
CA ALA A 201 6.57 -13.51 -5.06
C ALA A 201 7.36 -14.70 -4.52
N ILE A 202 7.95 -14.51 -3.34
CA ILE A 202 8.63 -15.57 -2.58
C ILE A 202 7.65 -16.11 -1.56
N ASP A 203 7.22 -17.37 -1.75
CA ASP A 203 6.36 -18.05 -0.78
C ASP A 203 7.12 -18.30 0.53
N LEU A 204 6.58 -17.80 1.62
CA LEU A 204 7.15 -17.90 2.97
C LEU A 204 6.62 -19.13 3.74
N LYS A 205 5.80 -19.97 3.10
CA LYS A 205 5.16 -21.14 3.71
C LYS A 205 4.27 -20.79 4.90
N MET A 206 3.65 -19.60 4.88
CA MET A 206 2.67 -19.16 5.87
C MET A 206 1.26 -19.35 5.30
N GLU A 207 0.26 -19.19 6.16
CA GLU A 207 -1.15 -19.20 5.74
C GLU A 207 -1.45 -18.08 4.73
N GLY A 208 -2.28 -18.39 3.73
CA GLY A 208 -2.61 -17.47 2.65
C GLY A 208 -3.21 -16.13 3.15
N ASN A 209 -4.07 -16.16 4.16
CA ASN A 209 -4.65 -14.95 4.75
C ASN A 209 -3.65 -14.09 5.55
N ARG A 210 -2.44 -14.60 5.78
CA ARG A 210 -1.34 -13.86 6.41
C ARG A 210 -0.35 -13.34 5.37
N GLN A 211 0.09 -14.17 4.43
CA GLN A 211 1.15 -13.82 3.49
C GLN A 211 0.66 -13.40 2.10
N GLY A 212 -0.59 -13.71 1.73
CA GLY A 212 -1.03 -13.59 0.35
C GLY A 212 -0.22 -14.52 -0.56
N TRP A 213 0.41 -13.96 -1.58
CA TRP A 213 1.32 -14.68 -2.48
C TRP A 213 2.74 -14.82 -1.90
N GLY A 214 3.04 -14.17 -0.77
CA GLY A 214 4.33 -14.21 -0.10
C GLY A 214 5.02 -12.84 -0.02
N LYS A 215 6.36 -12.81 -0.03
CA LYS A 215 7.19 -11.61 0.02
C LYS A 215 7.44 -11.08 -1.38
N ILE A 216 7.36 -9.76 -1.55
CA ILE A 216 7.71 -9.09 -2.82
C ILE A 216 9.18 -9.38 -3.20
N ASN A 217 9.41 -9.63 -4.49
CA ASN A 217 10.74 -9.89 -5.06
C ASN A 217 11.05 -8.91 -6.20
N PRO A 218 11.56 -7.71 -5.89
CA PRO A 218 11.85 -6.69 -6.91
C PRO A 218 12.85 -7.15 -7.95
N GLU A 219 13.87 -7.93 -7.55
CA GLU A 219 14.90 -8.44 -8.46
C GLU A 219 14.28 -9.34 -9.55
N LYS A 220 13.47 -10.33 -9.13
CA LYS A 220 12.79 -11.23 -10.08
C LYS A 220 11.82 -10.49 -10.98
N MET A 221 11.12 -9.46 -10.44
CA MET A 221 10.22 -8.59 -11.23
C MET A 221 10.99 -7.83 -12.32
N VAL A 222 12.12 -7.19 -11.97
CA VAL A 222 12.97 -6.46 -12.92
C VAL A 222 13.54 -7.40 -13.98
N ASN A 223 14.03 -8.56 -13.59
CA ASN A 223 14.58 -9.56 -14.52
C ASN A 223 13.52 -10.10 -15.49
N PHE A 224 12.27 -10.21 -15.04
CA PHE A 224 11.15 -10.61 -15.91
C PHE A 224 10.84 -9.54 -16.98
N CYS A 225 10.93 -8.26 -16.62
CA CYS A 225 10.61 -7.15 -17.54
C CYS A 225 11.74 -6.84 -18.54
N LYS A 226 12.94 -7.36 -18.34
CA LYS A 226 14.09 -7.19 -19.26
C LYS A 226 14.17 -8.25 -20.36
N LYS A 227 13.38 -9.29 -20.25
CA LYS A 227 13.23 -10.34 -21.26
C LYS A 227 12.20 -9.93 -22.31
#